data_bc9755a57c0af73c2be20cf6759b119b
#
_entry.id   bc9755a57c0af73c2be20cf6759b119b
#
_cell.length_a   1.000
_cell.length_b   1.000
_cell.length_c   1.000
_cell.angle_alpha   90.00
_cell.angle_beta   90.00
_cell.angle_gamma   90.00
#
_symmetry.space_group_name_H-M   'P 1'
#
loop_
_entity.id
_entity.type
_entity.pdbx_description
1 polymer ?
#
loop_
_entity_poly.entity_id
_entity_poly.type
_entity_poly.pdbx_seq_one_letter_code
_entity_poly.pdbx_strand_id
1 'polypeptide(L)'
;MSLHTESVVAIYPGSFDPLTNGHLDLIERGRRLVGKLVVSVLNNEAKHPLFNVEERMEMLREAVVGMDNVEIDGFDGLLAEYAARRGASVILRGIRAISDYEYELQMALMNRRLRPDIETMFLLAGEGNSFLSSRLVKEVARLGGNVSGLVPAAVERRLAARFSESKV
;
A
#
# COMPACT_ATOMS: atom_id res chain seq x y z
N MET A 1 -1.43 -31.12 -2.99
CA MET A 1 -0.74 -30.46 -1.87
C MET A 1 -1.50 -29.18 -1.56
N SER A 2 -2.38 -29.22 -0.57
CA SER A 2 -3.11 -28.02 -0.15
C SER A 2 -2.12 -27.13 0.58
N LEU A 3 -1.80 -26.00 0.00
CA LEU A 3 -1.06 -24.96 0.72
C LEU A 3 -2.00 -24.48 1.82
N HIS A 4 -1.60 -24.55 3.07
CA HIS A 4 -2.32 -23.98 4.22
C HIS A 4 -2.26 -22.44 4.17
N THR A 5 -2.68 -21.86 3.06
CA THR A 5 -2.72 -20.42 2.87
C THR A 5 -3.78 -19.74 3.73
N GLU A 6 -4.80 -20.49 4.13
CA GLU A 6 -5.91 -19.99 4.98
C GLU A 6 -5.45 -19.47 6.35
N SER A 7 -4.34 -19.97 6.88
CA SER A 7 -3.78 -19.53 8.16
C SER A 7 -2.74 -18.40 8.04
N VAL A 8 -2.30 -18.06 6.83
CA VAL A 8 -1.27 -17.05 6.62
C VAL A 8 -1.86 -15.65 6.74
N VAL A 9 -1.33 -14.86 7.65
CA VAL A 9 -1.59 -13.43 7.76
C VAL A 9 -0.43 -12.67 7.14
N ALA A 10 -0.72 -11.77 6.19
CA ALA A 10 0.25 -10.91 5.57
C ALA A 10 -0.05 -9.43 5.85
N ILE A 11 1.00 -8.63 5.99
CA ILE A 11 0.93 -7.17 6.05
C ILE A 11 1.33 -6.59 4.70
N TYR A 12 0.51 -5.72 4.12
CA TYR A 12 0.90 -4.87 3.00
C TYR A 12 1.03 -3.44 3.48
N PRO A 13 2.24 -2.98 3.81
CA PRO A 13 2.46 -1.64 4.34
C PRO A 13 2.68 -0.63 3.23
N GLY A 14 2.27 0.60 3.46
CA GLY A 14 2.53 1.71 2.55
C GLY A 14 2.09 3.05 3.11
N SER A 15 2.47 4.11 2.44
CA SER A 15 1.98 5.46 2.75
C SER A 15 0.58 5.68 2.17
N PHE A 16 0.29 5.13 0.99
CA PHE A 16 -1.00 5.27 0.28
C PHE A 16 -1.49 6.73 0.22
N ASP A 17 -0.61 7.62 -0.17
CA ASP A 17 -0.83 9.06 -0.17
C ASP A 17 -0.72 9.69 -1.59
N PRO A 18 -1.77 9.48 -2.41
CA PRO A 18 -2.95 8.65 -2.19
C PRO A 18 -2.80 7.19 -2.64
N LEU A 19 -3.83 6.39 -2.39
CA LEU A 19 -4.03 5.09 -3.02
C LEU A 19 -4.06 5.24 -4.55
N THR A 20 -3.36 4.32 -5.25
CA THR A 20 -3.34 4.25 -6.72
C THR A 20 -3.87 2.91 -7.21
N ASN A 21 -4.21 2.83 -8.50
CA ASN A 21 -4.61 1.56 -9.11
C ASN A 21 -3.48 0.52 -9.09
N GLY A 22 -2.21 0.96 -9.03
CA GLY A 22 -1.08 0.06 -8.81
C GLY A 22 -1.10 -0.60 -7.43
N HIS A 23 -1.43 0.14 -6.38
CA HIS A 23 -1.63 -0.43 -5.05
C HIS A 23 -2.83 -1.38 -5.01
N LEU A 24 -3.94 -0.99 -5.65
CA LEU A 24 -5.15 -1.80 -5.68
C LEU A 24 -4.94 -3.13 -6.41
N ASP A 25 -4.19 -3.14 -7.52
CA ASP A 25 -3.78 -4.37 -8.21
C ASP A 25 -3.02 -5.33 -7.29
N LEU A 26 -2.07 -4.80 -6.51
CA LEU A 26 -1.30 -5.61 -5.55
C LEU A 26 -2.17 -6.13 -4.40
N ILE A 27 -3.12 -5.34 -3.91
CA ILE A 27 -4.09 -5.77 -2.89
C ILE A 27 -4.94 -6.91 -3.44
N GLU A 28 -5.53 -6.75 -4.62
CA GLU A 28 -6.40 -7.72 -5.28
C GLU A 28 -5.69 -9.06 -5.53
N ARG A 29 -4.43 -9.01 -5.98
CA ARG A 29 -3.63 -10.20 -6.24
C ARG A 29 -3.07 -10.81 -4.96
N GLY A 30 -2.57 -9.98 -4.05
CA GLY A 30 -1.98 -10.40 -2.79
C GLY A 30 -2.98 -11.12 -1.87
N ARG A 31 -4.22 -10.60 -1.77
CA ARG A 31 -5.26 -11.21 -0.94
C ARG A 31 -5.62 -12.65 -1.34
N ARG A 32 -5.38 -13.02 -2.61
CA ARG A 32 -5.62 -14.40 -3.10
C ARG A 32 -4.54 -15.39 -2.69
N LEU A 33 -3.41 -14.91 -2.22
CA LEU A 33 -2.24 -15.72 -1.85
C LEU A 33 -2.18 -16.05 -0.35
N VAL A 34 -3.05 -15.40 0.45
CA VAL A 34 -3.01 -15.49 1.92
C VAL A 34 -4.41 -15.63 2.49
N GLY A 35 -4.52 -16.14 3.71
CA GLY A 35 -5.81 -16.22 4.40
C GLY A 35 -6.33 -14.85 4.81
N LYS A 36 -5.44 -13.94 5.24
CA LYS A 36 -5.78 -12.57 5.62
C LYS A 36 -4.70 -11.60 5.15
N LEU A 37 -5.12 -10.52 4.52
CA LEU A 37 -4.24 -9.40 4.13
C LEU A 37 -4.60 -8.16 4.96
N VAL A 38 -3.65 -7.65 5.74
CA VAL A 38 -3.79 -6.39 6.46
C VAL A 38 -3.06 -5.30 5.67
N VAL A 39 -3.80 -4.40 5.06
CA VAL A 39 -3.25 -3.23 4.36
C VAL A 39 -3.04 -2.14 5.39
N SER A 40 -1.79 -1.75 5.62
CA SER A 40 -1.41 -0.95 6.78
C SER A 40 -0.81 0.38 6.39
N VAL A 41 -1.50 1.46 6.77
CA VAL A 41 -1.04 2.83 6.52
C VAL A 41 0.02 3.20 7.55
N LEU A 42 1.24 3.49 7.07
CA LEU A 42 2.29 4.02 7.91
C LEU A 42 2.00 5.48 8.28
N ASN A 43 1.93 5.75 9.58
CA ASN A 43 1.89 7.10 10.09
C ASN A 43 3.31 7.68 10.12
N ASN A 44 3.62 8.57 9.19
CA ASN A 44 4.88 9.30 9.14
C ASN A 44 4.61 10.78 8.86
N GLU A 45 4.35 11.52 9.91
CA GLU A 45 4.04 12.95 9.85
C GLU A 45 5.21 13.79 9.31
N ALA A 46 6.46 13.32 9.51
CA ALA A 46 7.65 14.02 9.03
C ALA A 46 7.70 14.16 7.50
N LYS A 47 6.95 13.37 6.77
CA LYS A 47 6.87 13.44 5.28
C LYS A 47 5.82 14.43 4.76
N HIS A 48 5.08 15.14 5.61
CA HIS A 48 4.01 16.07 5.23
C HIS A 48 3.08 15.47 4.15
N PRO A 49 2.34 14.41 4.47
CA PRO A 49 1.47 13.76 3.49
C PRO A 49 0.34 14.71 3.05
N LEU A 50 -0.15 14.53 1.81
CA LEU A 50 -1.27 15.31 1.28
C LEU A 50 -2.58 14.99 2.02
N PHE A 51 -2.77 13.71 2.36
CA PHE A 51 -3.91 13.22 3.12
C PHE A 51 -3.42 12.71 4.48
N ASN A 52 -4.16 13.02 5.55
CA ASN A 52 -3.85 12.48 6.87
C ASN A 52 -4.09 10.95 6.93
N VAL A 53 -3.71 10.30 8.02
CA VAL A 53 -3.80 8.84 8.14
C VAL A 53 -5.24 8.35 7.97
N GLU A 54 -6.21 9.01 8.62
CA GLU A 54 -7.61 8.58 8.55
C GLU A 54 -8.18 8.74 7.13
N GLU A 55 -7.91 9.84 6.44
CA GLU A 55 -8.32 10.04 5.05
C GLU A 55 -7.76 8.94 4.13
N ARG A 56 -6.50 8.52 4.35
CA ARG A 56 -5.88 7.44 3.58
C ARG A 56 -6.50 6.08 3.88
N MET A 57 -6.83 5.82 5.15
CA MET A 57 -7.53 4.59 5.55
C MET A 57 -8.95 4.54 5.00
N GLU A 58 -9.67 5.66 4.97
CA GLU A 58 -11.01 5.76 4.36
C GLU A 58 -10.97 5.43 2.85
N MET A 59 -10.01 6.02 2.10
CA MET A 59 -9.84 5.73 0.68
C MET A 59 -9.58 4.23 0.44
N LEU A 60 -8.78 3.60 1.29
CA LEU A 60 -8.54 2.16 1.24
C LEU A 60 -9.80 1.36 1.55
N ARG A 61 -10.53 1.68 2.63
CA ARG A 61 -11.79 0.99 2.99
C ARG A 61 -12.81 1.04 1.86
N GLU A 62 -12.97 2.21 1.23
CA GLU A 62 -13.86 2.36 0.08
C GLU A 62 -13.44 1.49 -1.11
N ALA A 63 -12.12 1.39 -1.38
CA ALA A 63 -11.59 0.66 -2.52
C ALA A 63 -11.63 -0.86 -2.35
N VAL A 64 -11.63 -1.38 -1.12
CA VAL A 64 -11.60 -2.83 -0.84
C VAL A 64 -12.96 -3.41 -0.45
N VAL A 65 -14.03 -2.65 -0.64
CA VAL A 65 -15.40 -3.14 -0.38
C VAL A 65 -15.64 -4.46 -1.13
N GLY A 66 -16.11 -5.49 -0.42
CA GLY A 66 -16.33 -6.84 -0.96
C GLY A 66 -15.08 -7.74 -0.98
N MET A 67 -13.98 -7.30 -0.39
CA MET A 67 -12.79 -8.12 -0.16
C MET A 67 -12.77 -8.63 1.29
N ASP A 68 -13.49 -9.71 1.57
CA ASP A 68 -13.77 -10.18 2.94
C ASP A 68 -12.54 -10.52 3.78
N ASN A 69 -11.42 -10.89 3.13
CA ASN A 69 -10.17 -11.21 3.81
C ASN A 69 -9.15 -10.05 3.84
N VAL A 70 -9.58 -8.83 3.51
CA VAL A 70 -8.75 -7.62 3.57
C VAL A 70 -9.18 -6.76 4.76
N GLU A 71 -8.23 -6.40 5.62
CA GLU A 71 -8.41 -5.47 6.73
C GLU A 71 -7.56 -4.22 6.51
N ILE A 72 -8.09 -3.05 6.88
CA ILE A 72 -7.36 -1.77 6.82
C ILE A 72 -6.99 -1.35 8.24
N ASP A 73 -5.73 -1.04 8.43
CA ASP A 73 -5.18 -0.61 9.72
C ASP A 73 -4.14 0.51 9.55
N GLY A 74 -3.84 1.21 10.63
CA GLY A 74 -2.77 2.19 10.69
C GLY A 74 -1.72 1.76 11.70
N PHE A 75 -0.45 2.12 11.50
CA PHE A 75 0.61 1.79 12.43
C PHE A 75 1.72 2.84 12.51
N ASP A 76 2.40 2.81 13.65
CA ASP A 76 3.59 3.58 13.95
C ASP A 76 4.75 2.65 14.29
N GLY A 77 5.98 3.14 14.12
CA GLY A 77 7.19 2.43 14.52
C GLY A 77 7.69 1.43 13.50
N LEU A 78 8.38 0.41 13.99
CA LEU A 78 9.03 -0.60 13.15
C LEU A 78 8.02 -1.58 12.55
N LEU A 79 8.08 -1.73 11.22
CA LEU A 79 7.20 -2.62 10.48
C LEU A 79 7.29 -4.08 10.96
N ALA A 80 8.49 -4.59 11.23
CA ALA A 80 8.68 -5.96 11.69
C ALA A 80 7.99 -6.21 13.06
N GLU A 81 8.07 -5.26 13.98
CA GLU A 81 7.41 -5.35 15.28
C GLU A 81 5.88 -5.23 15.15
N TYR A 82 5.42 -4.35 14.28
CA TYR A 82 3.99 -4.24 13.98
C TYR A 82 3.45 -5.55 13.39
N ALA A 83 4.14 -6.11 12.39
CA ALA A 83 3.75 -7.38 11.77
C ALA A 83 3.64 -8.52 12.80
N ALA A 84 4.62 -8.61 13.72
CA ALA A 84 4.59 -9.59 14.81
C ALA A 84 3.38 -9.40 15.73
N ARG A 85 3.07 -8.17 16.14
CA ARG A 85 1.89 -7.88 16.96
C ARG A 85 0.58 -8.26 16.27
N ARG A 86 0.54 -8.20 14.94
CA ARG A 86 -0.62 -8.59 14.12
C ARG A 86 -0.67 -10.11 13.84
N GLY A 87 0.28 -10.87 14.34
CA GLY A 87 0.39 -12.32 14.07
C GLY A 87 0.71 -12.63 12.61
N ALA A 88 1.31 -11.68 11.89
CA ALA A 88 1.66 -11.87 10.49
C ALA A 88 2.99 -12.61 10.36
N SER A 89 3.05 -13.56 9.43
CA SER A 89 4.26 -14.27 9.04
C SER A 89 4.85 -13.76 7.72
N VAL A 90 4.12 -12.88 7.01
CA VAL A 90 4.52 -12.36 5.70
C VAL A 90 4.37 -10.84 5.64
N ILE A 91 5.37 -10.17 5.09
CA ILE A 91 5.27 -8.77 4.63
C ILE A 91 5.20 -8.80 3.11
N LEU A 92 4.12 -8.26 2.54
CA LEU A 92 3.91 -8.13 1.11
C LEU A 92 4.48 -6.80 0.62
N ARG A 93 5.29 -6.83 -0.44
CA ARG A 93 5.85 -5.63 -1.08
C ARG A 93 5.68 -5.69 -2.59
N GLY A 94 5.46 -4.53 -3.21
CA GLY A 94 5.41 -4.38 -4.66
C GLY A 94 6.75 -3.95 -5.24
N ILE A 95 7.14 -4.53 -6.37
CA ILE A 95 8.31 -4.10 -7.15
C ILE A 95 7.82 -3.65 -8.52
N ARG A 96 8.17 -2.41 -8.92
CA ARG A 96 7.81 -1.81 -10.20
C ARG A 96 8.97 -1.80 -11.18
N ALA A 97 10.18 -1.58 -10.67
CA ALA A 97 11.40 -1.47 -11.47
C ALA A 97 12.61 -2.02 -10.71
N ILE A 98 13.70 -2.23 -11.44
CA ILE A 98 14.99 -2.69 -10.85
C ILE A 98 15.48 -1.72 -9.77
N SER A 99 15.22 -0.41 -9.95
CA SER A 99 15.59 0.62 -8.96
C SER A 99 14.86 0.47 -7.62
N ASP A 100 13.66 -0.10 -7.60
CA ASP A 100 12.94 -0.39 -6.36
C ASP A 100 13.57 -1.59 -5.63
N TYR A 101 14.07 -2.57 -6.38
CA TYR A 101 14.52 -3.87 -5.86
C TYR A 101 15.63 -3.75 -4.83
N GLU A 102 16.63 -2.92 -5.08
CA GLU A 102 17.78 -2.77 -4.17
C GLU A 102 17.35 -2.30 -2.78
N TYR A 103 16.53 -1.25 -2.73
CA TYR A 103 15.99 -0.74 -1.47
C TYR A 103 15.08 -1.75 -0.78
N GLU A 104 14.18 -2.38 -1.53
CA GLU A 104 13.23 -3.38 -1.00
C GLU A 104 13.97 -4.61 -0.46
N LEU A 105 15.04 -5.05 -1.13
CA LEU A 105 15.91 -6.13 -0.64
C LEU A 105 16.57 -5.78 0.69
N GLN A 106 17.14 -4.57 0.81
CA GLN A 106 17.76 -4.11 2.05
C GLN A 106 16.73 -4.08 3.21
N MET A 107 15.53 -3.59 2.95
CA MET A 107 14.46 -3.57 3.94
C MET A 107 14.01 -4.98 4.34
N ALA A 108 13.88 -5.89 3.37
CA ALA A 108 13.52 -7.29 3.65
C ALA A 108 14.56 -8.00 4.54
N LEU A 109 15.84 -7.80 4.24
CA LEU A 109 16.93 -8.36 5.05
C LEU A 109 16.96 -7.76 6.46
N MET A 110 16.70 -6.47 6.60
CA MET A 110 16.61 -5.82 7.90
C MET A 110 15.42 -6.33 8.70
N ASN A 111 14.24 -6.45 8.08
CA ASN A 111 13.06 -7.00 8.76
C ASN A 111 13.29 -8.43 9.22
N ARG A 112 13.91 -9.28 8.40
CA ARG A 112 14.30 -10.65 8.79
C ARG A 112 15.31 -10.67 9.92
N ARG A 113 16.25 -9.72 9.96
CA ARG A 113 17.22 -9.59 11.05
C ARG A 113 16.54 -9.25 12.38
N LEU A 114 15.53 -8.40 12.35
CA LEU A 114 14.77 -7.99 13.53
C LEU A 114 13.78 -9.08 13.98
N ARG A 115 13.14 -9.75 13.03
CA ARG A 115 12.14 -10.80 13.25
C ARG A 115 12.37 -11.95 12.28
N PRO A 116 13.16 -12.97 12.67
CA PRO A 116 13.48 -14.11 11.79
C PRO A 116 12.30 -14.97 11.40
N ASP A 117 11.18 -14.86 12.11
CA ASP A 117 9.92 -15.55 11.89
C ASP A 117 9.03 -14.89 10.82
N ILE A 118 9.45 -13.73 10.27
CA ILE A 118 8.69 -12.99 9.25
C ILE A 118 9.46 -12.99 7.93
N GLU A 119 8.80 -13.43 6.85
CA GLU A 119 9.33 -13.40 5.50
C GLU A 119 8.76 -12.25 4.68
N THR A 120 9.51 -11.80 3.66
CA THR A 120 9.03 -10.79 2.71
C THR A 120 8.69 -11.44 1.38
N MET A 121 7.49 -11.21 0.89
CA MET A 121 7.01 -11.64 -0.42
C MET A 121 6.96 -10.46 -1.37
N PHE A 122 7.58 -10.58 -2.53
CA PHE A 122 7.56 -9.56 -3.58
C PHE A 122 6.56 -9.92 -4.67
N LEU A 123 5.66 -8.99 -4.99
CA LEU A 123 4.81 -9.04 -6.16
C LEU A 123 5.27 -8.01 -7.19
N LEU A 124 5.38 -8.43 -8.44
CA LEU A 124 5.66 -7.51 -9.54
C LEU A 124 4.41 -6.69 -9.85
N ALA A 125 4.59 -5.40 -10.06
CA ALA A 125 3.52 -4.53 -10.56
C ALA A 125 3.03 -5.02 -11.92
N GLY A 126 1.73 -4.91 -12.17
CA GLY A 126 1.17 -5.16 -13.50
C GLY A 126 1.77 -4.19 -14.53
N GLU A 127 1.88 -4.63 -15.80
CA GLU A 127 2.51 -3.85 -16.87
C GLU A 127 1.92 -2.43 -16.98
N GLY A 128 0.60 -2.30 -16.92
CA GLY A 128 -0.09 -1.01 -16.98
C GLY A 128 0.12 -0.09 -15.77
N ASN A 129 0.68 -0.61 -14.67
CA ASN A 129 0.86 0.11 -13.42
C ASN A 129 2.34 0.31 -13.01
N SER A 130 3.28 -0.20 -13.81
CA SER A 130 4.72 -0.19 -13.47
C SER A 130 5.31 1.20 -13.33
N PHE A 131 4.81 2.19 -14.07
CA PHE A 131 5.22 3.60 -13.99
C PHE A 131 4.52 4.39 -12.87
N LEU A 132 3.47 3.82 -12.28
CA LEU A 132 2.55 4.52 -11.40
C LEU A 132 3.11 4.67 -9.99
N SER A 133 3.07 5.88 -9.46
CA SER A 133 3.40 6.18 -8.07
C SER A 133 2.49 7.27 -7.51
N SER A 134 2.27 7.26 -6.19
CA SER A 134 1.51 8.32 -5.52
C SER A 134 2.13 9.70 -5.71
N ARG A 135 3.47 9.77 -5.77
CA ARG A 135 4.19 11.02 -6.03
C ARG A 135 3.84 11.59 -7.40
N LEU A 136 3.92 10.76 -8.46
CA LEU A 136 3.57 11.17 -9.81
C LEU A 136 2.12 11.61 -9.92
N VAL A 137 1.19 10.85 -9.32
CA VAL A 137 -0.24 11.20 -9.29
C VAL A 137 -0.48 12.55 -8.64
N LYS A 138 0.14 12.82 -7.49
CA LYS A 138 0.03 14.12 -6.81
C LYS A 138 0.57 15.27 -7.67
N GLU A 139 1.69 15.06 -8.34
CA GLU A 139 2.30 16.07 -9.21
C GLU A 139 1.39 16.40 -10.39
N VAL A 140 0.89 15.39 -11.10
CA VAL A 140 -0.04 15.55 -12.21
C VAL A 140 -1.32 16.28 -11.77
N ALA A 141 -1.94 15.82 -10.67
CA ALA A 141 -3.18 16.41 -10.15
C ALA A 141 -2.97 17.89 -9.72
N ARG A 142 -1.86 18.19 -9.05
CA ARG A 142 -1.51 19.56 -8.63
C ARG A 142 -1.38 20.53 -9.81
N LEU A 143 -0.89 20.04 -10.94
CA LEU A 143 -0.74 20.81 -12.18
C LEU A 143 -2.02 20.84 -13.03
N GLY A 144 -3.12 20.26 -12.56
CA GLY A 144 -4.40 20.23 -13.26
C GLY A 144 -4.50 19.15 -14.36
N GLY A 145 -3.58 18.20 -14.36
CA GLY A 145 -3.59 17.06 -15.28
C GLY A 145 -4.65 16.02 -14.91
N ASN A 146 -5.06 15.24 -15.89
CA ASN A 146 -6.03 14.17 -15.71
C ASN A 146 -5.39 12.94 -15.05
N VAL A 147 -5.94 12.49 -13.93
CA VAL A 147 -5.52 11.27 -13.21
C VAL A 147 -6.54 10.14 -13.28
N SER A 148 -7.56 10.29 -14.13
CA SER A 148 -8.56 9.24 -14.35
C SER A 148 -7.90 7.95 -14.86
N GLY A 149 -8.31 6.81 -14.30
CA GLY A 149 -7.70 5.52 -14.62
C GLY A 149 -6.36 5.23 -13.92
N LEU A 150 -5.75 6.21 -13.23
CA LEU A 150 -4.53 6.03 -12.43
C LEU A 150 -4.86 5.75 -10.96
N VAL A 151 -6.00 6.23 -10.50
CA VAL A 151 -6.50 6.08 -9.13
C VAL A 151 -7.97 5.67 -9.15
N PRO A 152 -8.50 5.08 -8.05
CA PRO A 152 -9.94 4.88 -7.90
C PRO A 152 -10.71 6.20 -8.00
N ALA A 153 -11.94 6.16 -8.51
CA ALA A 153 -12.77 7.37 -8.73
C ALA A 153 -12.98 8.20 -7.45
N ALA A 154 -13.09 7.56 -6.29
CA ALA A 154 -13.21 8.25 -5.01
C ALA A 154 -11.96 9.06 -4.67
N VAL A 155 -10.77 8.53 -4.98
CA VAL A 155 -9.47 9.19 -4.80
C VAL A 155 -9.33 10.37 -5.76
N GLU A 156 -9.75 10.19 -7.02
CA GLU A 156 -9.76 11.27 -8.02
C GLU A 156 -10.57 12.49 -7.54
N ARG A 157 -11.78 12.27 -7.02
CA ARG A 157 -12.62 13.34 -6.44
C ARG A 157 -11.93 14.05 -5.25
N ARG A 158 -11.28 13.30 -4.35
CA ARG A 158 -10.56 13.86 -3.18
C ARG A 158 -9.35 14.67 -3.62
N LEU A 159 -8.61 14.25 -4.63
CA LEU A 159 -7.50 15.02 -5.22
C LEU A 159 -7.99 16.33 -5.86
N ALA A 160 -9.07 16.26 -6.65
CA ALA A 160 -9.66 17.45 -7.25
C ALA A 160 -10.11 18.48 -6.21
N ALA A 161 -10.79 18.05 -5.15
CA ALA A 161 -11.19 18.92 -4.04
C ALA A 161 -9.98 19.57 -3.36
N ARG A 162 -8.95 18.76 -3.01
CA ARG A 162 -7.76 19.22 -2.31
C ARG A 162 -7.00 20.30 -3.07
N PHE A 163 -6.85 20.15 -4.39
CA PHE A 163 -6.10 21.10 -5.21
C PHE A 163 -6.93 22.27 -5.76
N SER A 164 -8.27 22.20 -5.72
CA SER A 164 -9.12 23.36 -6.01
C SER A 164 -9.10 24.38 -4.85
N GLU A 165 -9.05 23.93 -3.61
CA GLU A 165 -8.95 24.79 -2.42
C GLU A 165 -7.60 25.52 -2.34
N SER A 166 -6.54 24.98 -2.93
CA SER A 166 -5.20 25.57 -2.89
C SER A 166 -4.98 26.68 -3.96
N LYS A 167 -5.98 26.97 -4.80
CA LYS A 167 -5.91 28.00 -5.85
C LYS A 167 -6.58 29.34 -5.46
N VAL A 168 -7.03 29.47 -4.21
CA VAL A 168 -7.62 30.72 -3.67
C VAL A 168 -6.60 31.51 -2.86
#